data_3a4e8c13b770b59fc311b9fd8e8d74f3
#
_entry.id   3a4e8c13b770b59fc311b9fd8e8d74f3
#
_cell.length_a   1.000
_cell.length_b   1.000
_cell.length_c   1.000
_cell.angle_alpha   90.00
_cell.angle_beta   90.00
_cell.angle_gamma   90.00
#
_symmetry.space_group_name_H-M   'P 1'
#
loop_
_entity.id
_entity.type
_entity.pdbx_description
1 polymer ?
#
loop_
_entity_poly.entity_id
_entity_poly.type
_entity_poly.pdbx_seq_one_letter_code
_entity_poly.pdbx_strand_id
1 'polypeptide(L)'
;MEQEIGNISIALIRKLNPAMKGIGNDFIMDSTEYYIPDVNSIFKYPLRLDGIIIAVRKQGSATININLREYNTTKNDLILCAPGDILQSIPKPGMHQTQMFLISSDFLKEMYINLNSFMSFFISLKEQPIFSLTDEEVKELEAFYTLIEETIDRNDNFRTEIVRRLMGAYLYKLGSILHRRQSEFLSVNPKSMKREEILFNQFINLLTEHHRKERRVDFYAEQLFLSPKHFSTVVKKVSGKTAGEWIDEYVILEAKALLKYSVMSIQEVAYYMNFPNPSFFGKYFKHHTGMSPSEYKVQ
;
A
#
# COMPACT_ATOMS: atom_id res chain seq x y z
N MET A 1 28.21 -2.26 14.09
CA MET A 1 27.02 -2.15 14.94
C MET A 1 25.84 -2.00 14.00
N GLU A 2 25.13 -3.09 13.74
CA GLU A 2 23.84 -3.03 13.05
C GLU A 2 22.90 -2.21 13.94
N GLN A 3 22.48 -1.04 13.46
CA GLN A 3 21.44 -0.30 14.13
C GLN A 3 20.17 -1.15 14.04
N GLU A 4 19.67 -1.65 15.17
CA GLU A 4 18.36 -2.28 15.24
C GLU A 4 17.34 -1.30 14.68
N ILE A 5 16.69 -1.68 13.59
CA ILE A 5 15.61 -0.89 12.99
C ILE A 5 14.42 -0.98 13.94
N GLY A 6 14.16 0.11 14.66
CA GLY A 6 13.05 0.19 15.61
C GLY A 6 11.69 0.01 14.93
N ASN A 7 10.86 -0.86 15.47
CA ASN A 7 9.45 -0.91 15.10
C ASN A 7 8.70 0.25 15.78
N ILE A 8 8.07 1.11 14.99
CA ILE A 8 7.24 2.20 15.53
C ILE A 8 5.76 1.88 15.36
N SER A 9 5.09 1.76 16.49
CA SER A 9 3.62 1.72 16.54
C SER A 9 3.02 3.13 16.47
N ILE A 10 1.78 3.23 16.00
CA ILE A 10 1.01 4.49 16.02
C ILE A 10 0.94 5.06 17.42
N ALA A 11 0.78 4.21 18.43
CA ALA A 11 0.81 4.60 19.84
C ALA A 11 2.10 5.34 20.24
N LEU A 12 3.25 4.88 19.76
CA LEU A 12 4.53 5.55 20.04
C LEU A 12 4.64 6.89 19.31
N ILE A 13 4.21 6.98 18.04
CA ILE A 13 4.18 8.22 17.29
C ILE A 13 3.33 9.27 18.00
N ARG A 14 2.15 8.87 18.46
CA ARG A 14 1.25 9.75 19.20
C ARG A 14 1.84 10.22 20.53
N LYS A 15 2.56 9.33 21.23
CA LYS A 15 3.26 9.69 22.47
C LYS A 15 4.38 10.72 22.21
N LEU A 16 5.10 10.60 21.10
CA LEU A 16 6.16 11.52 20.70
C LEU A 16 5.62 12.86 20.18
N ASN A 17 4.43 12.85 19.57
CA ASN A 17 3.76 14.04 19.03
C ASN A 17 2.30 14.12 19.52
N PRO A 18 2.05 14.55 20.78
CA PRO A 18 0.71 14.63 21.35
C PRO A 18 -0.25 15.59 20.65
N ALA A 19 0.30 16.53 19.87
CA ALA A 19 -0.48 17.51 19.08
C ALA A 19 -1.13 16.90 17.83
N MET A 20 -0.70 15.70 17.39
CA MET A 20 -1.32 15.04 16.24
C MET A 20 -2.77 14.65 16.57
N LYS A 21 -3.67 14.98 15.66
CA LYS A 21 -5.08 14.62 15.74
C LYS A 21 -5.28 13.13 15.47
N GLY A 22 -6.32 12.53 16.01
CA GLY A 22 -6.60 11.13 15.71
C GLY A 22 -7.59 10.44 16.64
N ILE A 23 -7.80 9.16 16.43
CA ILE A 23 -8.71 8.30 17.18
C ILE A 23 -7.92 7.18 17.84
N GLY A 24 -7.93 7.13 19.15
CA GLY A 24 -7.22 6.12 19.93
C GLY A 24 -5.75 6.01 19.53
N ASN A 25 -5.26 4.79 19.44
CA ASN A 25 -3.90 4.47 18.97
C ASN A 25 -3.89 3.89 17.55
N ASP A 26 -4.99 4.04 16.81
CA ASP A 26 -5.22 3.30 15.58
C ASP A 26 -5.28 4.18 14.34
N PHE A 27 -5.55 5.46 14.56
CA PHE A 27 -5.63 6.45 13.49
C PHE A 27 -5.04 7.78 13.92
N ILE A 28 -4.10 8.29 13.15
CA ILE A 28 -3.50 9.61 13.34
C ILE A 28 -3.52 10.37 12.02
N MET A 29 -3.74 11.68 12.10
CA MET A 29 -3.55 12.61 11.00
C MET A 29 -2.73 13.82 11.44
N ASP A 30 -2.01 14.40 10.51
CA ASP A 30 -1.20 15.59 10.70
C ASP A 30 -1.08 16.40 9.42
N SER A 31 -1.14 17.72 9.56
CA SER A 31 -0.90 18.69 8.46
C SER A 31 -0.05 19.87 8.92
N THR A 32 0.70 19.69 10.01
CA THR A 32 1.49 20.74 10.60
C THR A 32 2.49 21.31 9.60
N GLU A 33 2.53 22.63 9.51
CA GLU A 33 3.55 23.36 8.78
C GLU A 33 4.76 23.58 9.69
N TYR A 34 5.96 23.35 9.16
CA TYR A 34 7.20 23.50 9.93
C TYR A 34 8.35 23.95 9.04
N TYR A 35 9.35 24.59 9.66
CA TYR A 35 10.58 25.03 9.01
C TYR A 35 11.77 24.12 9.36
N ILE A 36 12.54 23.69 8.37
CA ILE A 36 13.81 22.99 8.56
C ILE A 36 14.93 24.04 8.52
N PRO A 37 15.90 24.06 9.51
CA PRO A 37 16.34 22.94 10.34
C PRO A 37 15.70 22.81 11.73
N ASP A 38 14.69 23.55 12.09
CA ASP A 38 14.21 23.71 13.47
C ASP A 38 13.46 22.46 14.04
N VAL A 39 13.11 21.50 13.20
CA VAL A 39 12.32 20.33 13.62
C VAL A 39 13.12 19.03 13.57
N ASN A 40 13.15 18.33 14.71
CA ASN A 40 13.57 16.93 14.77
C ASN A 40 12.41 16.03 14.34
N SER A 41 12.38 15.67 13.05
CA SER A 41 11.42 14.70 12.55
C SER A 41 11.75 13.29 13.06
N ILE A 42 10.75 12.58 13.57
CA ILE A 42 10.88 11.16 13.94
C ILE A 42 11.27 10.29 12.73
N PHE A 43 10.93 10.74 11.52
CA PHE A 43 11.27 10.05 10.27
C PHE A 43 12.70 10.33 9.79
N LYS A 44 13.53 11.08 10.53
CA LYS A 44 14.94 11.31 10.21
C LYS A 44 15.77 10.03 10.24
N TYR A 45 15.40 9.09 11.09
CA TYR A 45 16.02 7.77 11.17
C TYR A 45 15.13 6.71 10.51
N PRO A 46 15.72 5.62 9.99
CA PRO A 46 14.94 4.53 9.43
C PRO A 46 13.99 3.92 10.46
N LEU A 47 12.71 3.85 10.12
CA LEU A 47 11.64 3.36 10.97
C LEU A 47 10.86 2.28 10.24
N ARG A 48 10.59 1.17 10.91
CA ARG A 48 9.66 0.16 10.40
C ARG A 48 8.26 0.51 10.87
N LEU A 49 7.35 0.64 9.93
CA LEU A 49 5.97 1.04 10.21
C LEU A 49 5.09 -0.17 10.51
N ASP A 50 4.29 -0.06 11.58
CA ASP A 50 3.20 -0.99 11.91
C ASP A 50 1.85 -0.39 11.48
N GLY A 51 1.73 -0.03 10.21
CA GLY A 51 0.55 0.58 9.66
C GLY A 51 0.75 1.07 8.23
N ILE A 52 -0.29 1.67 7.67
CA ILE A 52 -0.23 2.34 6.36
C ILE A 52 0.02 3.83 6.57
N ILE A 53 0.96 4.40 5.81
CA ILE A 53 1.07 5.85 5.64
C ILE A 53 0.51 6.24 4.27
N ILE A 54 -0.35 7.25 4.28
CA ILE A 54 -0.82 7.96 3.09
C ILE A 54 -0.52 9.42 3.33
N ALA A 55 0.37 10.00 2.53
CA ALA A 55 0.77 11.38 2.72
C ALA A 55 0.80 12.14 1.39
N VAL A 56 0.33 13.37 1.40
CA VAL A 56 0.42 14.31 0.26
C VAL A 56 1.29 15.48 0.68
N ARG A 57 2.38 15.71 -0.05
CA ARG A 57 3.24 16.86 0.20
C ARG A 57 2.60 18.13 -0.32
N LYS A 58 2.26 19.06 0.57
CA LYS A 58 1.65 20.34 0.22
C LYS A 58 2.71 21.41 -0.06
N GLN A 59 3.85 21.35 0.67
CA GLN A 59 4.93 22.31 0.54
C GLN A 59 6.29 21.69 0.87
N GLY A 60 7.37 22.22 0.27
CA GLY A 60 8.74 21.76 0.48
C GLY A 60 9.10 20.56 -0.38
N SER A 61 10.30 20.03 -0.15
CA SER A 61 10.82 18.84 -0.81
C SER A 61 11.68 18.02 0.14
N ALA A 62 11.72 16.70 -0.07
CA ALA A 62 12.53 15.79 0.74
C ALA A 62 13.05 14.64 -0.08
N THR A 63 14.16 14.07 0.37
CA THR A 63 14.56 12.73 -0.03
C THR A 63 13.91 11.73 0.93
N ILE A 64 13.17 10.77 0.38
CA ILE A 64 12.49 9.72 1.13
C ILE A 64 13.10 8.38 0.73
N ASN A 65 13.54 7.61 1.72
CA ASN A 65 13.97 6.24 1.53
C ASN A 65 12.85 5.30 1.98
N ILE A 66 12.39 4.42 1.08
CA ILE A 66 11.42 3.36 1.38
C ILE A 66 12.07 2.05 1.00
N ASN A 67 12.24 1.15 1.96
CA ASN A 67 12.87 -0.16 1.75
C ASN A 67 14.25 -0.05 1.04
N LEU A 68 15.07 0.90 1.45
CA LEU A 68 16.41 1.20 0.91
C LEU A 68 16.42 1.77 -0.53
N ARG A 69 15.28 2.11 -1.09
CA ARG A 69 15.17 2.84 -2.36
C ARG A 69 14.95 4.32 -2.09
N GLU A 70 15.72 5.16 -2.77
CA GLU A 70 15.66 6.60 -2.63
C GLU A 70 14.68 7.22 -3.62
N TYR A 71 13.85 8.14 -3.11
CA TYR A 71 12.87 8.89 -3.89
C TYR A 71 12.98 10.37 -3.52
N ASN A 72 13.04 11.26 -4.53
CA ASN A 72 12.94 12.70 -4.33
C ASN A 72 11.48 13.11 -4.46
N THR A 73 10.96 13.77 -3.43
CA THR A 73 9.56 14.21 -3.38
C THR A 73 9.47 15.73 -3.35
N THR A 74 8.45 16.24 -4.03
CA THR A 74 8.14 17.66 -4.17
C THR A 74 6.65 17.92 -3.89
N LYS A 75 6.21 19.17 -4.03
CA LYS A 75 4.80 19.53 -3.89
C LYS A 75 3.91 18.66 -4.78
N ASN A 76 2.76 18.28 -4.25
CA ASN A 76 1.74 17.40 -4.85
C ASN A 76 2.14 15.93 -4.99
N ASP A 77 3.29 15.51 -4.46
CA ASP A 77 3.60 14.09 -4.44
C ASP A 77 2.83 13.37 -3.34
N LEU A 78 2.12 12.33 -3.75
CA LEU A 78 1.50 11.33 -2.90
C LEU A 78 2.55 10.29 -2.52
N ILE A 79 2.66 10.01 -1.23
CA ILE A 79 3.60 9.06 -0.64
C ILE A 79 2.78 7.97 0.02
N LEU A 80 3.05 6.72 -0.32
CA LEU A 80 2.32 5.57 0.18
C LEU A 80 3.31 4.56 0.78
N CYS A 81 3.09 4.15 2.03
CA CYS A 81 3.89 3.11 2.67
C CYS A 81 2.96 2.04 3.23
N ALA A 82 3.30 0.78 2.99
CA ALA A 82 2.57 -0.38 3.48
C ALA A 82 3.07 -0.82 4.88
N PRO A 83 2.28 -1.62 5.61
CA PRO A 83 2.73 -2.21 6.86
C PRO A 83 4.01 -3.03 6.66
N GLY A 84 5.00 -2.80 7.50
CA GLY A 84 6.30 -3.45 7.45
C GLY A 84 7.35 -2.76 6.56
N ASP A 85 6.97 -1.70 5.83
CA ASP A 85 7.93 -0.89 5.11
C ASP A 85 8.84 -0.13 6.08
N ILE A 86 10.10 0.06 5.65
CA ILE A 86 11.08 0.87 6.36
C ILE A 86 11.12 2.23 5.69
N LEU A 87 10.69 3.24 6.42
CA LEU A 87 10.65 4.63 5.95
C LEU A 87 11.71 5.47 6.63
N GLN A 88 12.39 6.31 5.85
CA GLN A 88 13.21 7.42 6.33
C GLN A 88 12.90 8.66 5.49
N SER A 89 12.73 9.82 6.12
CA SER A 89 12.52 11.09 5.42
C SER A 89 13.59 12.09 5.81
N ILE A 90 14.29 12.60 4.80
CA ILE A 90 15.34 13.62 4.93
C ILE A 90 14.83 14.89 4.23
N PRO A 91 14.14 15.78 4.96
CA PRO A 91 13.63 17.01 4.38
C PRO A 91 14.77 17.95 3.98
N LYS A 92 14.60 18.65 2.86
CA LYS A 92 15.53 19.71 2.42
C LYS A 92 15.23 21.00 3.20
N PRO A 93 16.21 21.91 3.39
CA PRO A 93 15.98 23.17 4.08
C PRO A 93 14.79 23.96 3.49
N GLY A 94 13.99 24.58 4.34
CA GLY A 94 12.85 25.41 3.95
C GLY A 94 11.56 25.08 4.70
N MET A 95 10.46 25.68 4.24
CA MET A 95 9.12 25.41 4.77
C MET A 95 8.59 24.10 4.23
N HIS A 96 7.98 23.33 5.10
CA HIS A 96 7.40 22.03 4.81
C HIS A 96 5.98 21.93 5.34
N GLN A 97 5.11 21.33 4.54
CA GLN A 97 3.80 20.88 4.94
C GLN A 97 3.45 19.57 4.25
N THR A 98 3.00 18.61 5.03
CA THR A 98 2.59 17.31 4.51
C THR A 98 1.31 16.89 5.20
N GLN A 99 0.22 16.76 4.44
CA GLN A 99 -1.00 16.14 4.95
C GLN A 99 -0.79 14.64 5.01
N MET A 100 -0.94 14.04 6.17
CA MET A 100 -0.63 12.65 6.41
C MET A 100 -1.73 11.94 7.19
N PHE A 101 -2.01 10.70 6.79
CA PHE A 101 -2.72 9.70 7.59
C PHE A 101 -1.76 8.57 7.94
N LEU A 102 -1.82 8.14 9.18
CA LEU A 102 -1.20 6.91 9.66
C LEU A 102 -2.30 6.02 10.25
N ILE A 103 -2.45 4.83 9.71
CA ILE A 103 -3.59 3.95 9.93
C ILE A 103 -3.09 2.60 10.37
N SER A 104 -3.53 2.12 11.55
CA SER A 104 -3.17 0.79 12.03
C SER A 104 -3.83 -0.32 11.20
N SER A 105 -3.23 -1.50 11.27
CA SER A 105 -3.80 -2.70 10.68
C SER A 105 -5.19 -3.02 11.25
N ASP A 106 -5.43 -2.73 12.52
CA ASP A 106 -6.72 -3.00 13.17
C ASP A 106 -7.80 -2.01 12.72
N PHE A 107 -7.47 -0.73 12.59
CA PHE A 107 -8.40 0.26 12.04
C PHE A 107 -8.83 -0.09 10.60
N LEU A 108 -7.89 -0.57 9.77
CA LEU A 108 -8.19 -1.02 8.40
C LEU A 108 -9.16 -2.20 8.37
N LYS A 109 -9.00 -3.18 9.28
CA LYS A 109 -9.92 -4.32 9.41
C LYS A 109 -11.35 -3.86 9.67
N GLU A 110 -11.50 -2.92 10.59
CA GLU A 110 -12.79 -2.38 11.03
C GLU A 110 -13.47 -1.48 9.97
N MET A 111 -12.75 -1.06 8.94
CA MET A 111 -13.33 -0.31 7.83
C MET A 111 -14.16 -1.17 6.87
N TYR A 112 -14.07 -2.50 6.96
CA TYR A 112 -14.77 -3.45 6.07
C TYR A 112 -14.59 -3.16 4.57
N ILE A 113 -13.40 -2.71 4.19
CA ILE A 113 -13.07 -2.41 2.80
C ILE A 113 -12.94 -3.72 2.01
N ASN A 114 -13.47 -3.73 0.79
CA ASN A 114 -13.23 -4.85 -0.11
C ASN A 114 -11.75 -4.88 -0.53
N LEU A 115 -10.96 -5.70 0.15
CA LEU A 115 -9.52 -5.83 -0.09
C LEU A 115 -9.17 -6.14 -1.56
N ASN A 116 -10.06 -6.83 -2.29
CA ASN A 116 -9.83 -7.14 -3.70
C ASN A 116 -9.77 -5.89 -4.57
N SER A 117 -10.56 -4.87 -4.26
CA SER A 117 -10.53 -3.58 -4.97
C SER A 117 -9.24 -2.81 -4.73
N PHE A 118 -8.52 -3.16 -3.66
CA PHE A 118 -7.27 -2.52 -3.26
C PHE A 118 -6.02 -3.35 -3.54
N MET A 119 -6.16 -4.61 -3.99
CA MET A 119 -5.00 -5.47 -4.27
C MET A 119 -4.08 -4.88 -5.34
N SER A 120 -4.65 -4.39 -6.44
CA SER A 120 -3.88 -3.69 -7.48
C SER A 120 -3.16 -2.46 -6.92
N PHE A 121 -3.81 -1.74 -6.00
CA PHE A 121 -3.26 -0.61 -5.28
C PHE A 121 -2.06 -1.01 -4.40
N PHE A 122 -2.22 -2.02 -3.55
CA PHE A 122 -1.12 -2.49 -2.66
C PHE A 122 0.09 -3.03 -3.43
N ILE A 123 -0.12 -3.58 -4.61
CA ILE A 123 0.98 -4.08 -5.45
C ILE A 123 1.71 -2.92 -6.11
N SER A 124 0.97 -1.96 -6.64
CA SER A 124 1.56 -0.73 -7.20
C SER A 124 2.39 0.02 -6.14
N LEU A 125 1.98 -0.03 -4.86
CA LEU A 125 2.73 0.58 -3.76
C LEU A 125 4.15 0.03 -3.59
N LYS A 126 4.33 -1.27 -3.79
CA LYS A 126 5.67 -1.88 -3.65
C LYS A 126 6.64 -1.48 -4.76
N GLU A 127 6.12 -1.22 -5.95
CA GLU A 127 6.94 -0.88 -7.11
C GLU A 127 7.10 0.63 -7.26
N GLN A 128 6.04 1.38 -7.00
CA GLN A 128 6.02 2.84 -7.11
C GLN A 128 5.26 3.45 -5.92
N PRO A 129 5.95 3.71 -4.80
CA PRO A 129 5.32 4.27 -3.61
C PRO A 129 5.08 5.79 -3.69
N ILE A 130 5.55 6.46 -4.74
CA ILE A 130 5.43 7.91 -4.95
C ILE A 130 4.70 8.18 -6.28
N PHE A 131 3.68 9.04 -6.22
CA PHE A 131 2.88 9.45 -7.38
C PHE A 131 2.71 10.97 -7.37
N SER A 132 3.06 11.64 -8.47
CA SER A 132 2.80 13.07 -8.59
C SER A 132 1.34 13.32 -8.97
N LEU A 133 0.58 14.00 -8.13
CA LEU A 133 -0.82 14.35 -8.34
C LEU A 133 -0.97 15.68 -9.08
N THR A 134 -2.08 15.88 -9.77
CA THR A 134 -2.47 17.21 -10.26
C THR A 134 -3.03 18.05 -9.12
N ASP A 135 -3.08 19.39 -9.31
CA ASP A 135 -3.70 20.28 -8.32
C ASP A 135 -5.20 19.95 -8.10
N GLU A 136 -5.90 19.45 -9.11
CA GLU A 136 -7.30 19.03 -9.01
C GLU A 136 -7.43 17.77 -8.17
N GLU A 137 -6.58 16.76 -8.39
CA GLU A 137 -6.56 15.53 -7.59
C GLU A 137 -6.20 15.79 -6.13
N VAL A 138 -5.27 16.72 -5.89
CA VAL A 138 -4.95 17.15 -4.54
C VAL A 138 -6.15 17.79 -3.87
N LYS A 139 -6.90 18.68 -4.57
CA LYS A 139 -8.13 19.30 -4.04
C LYS A 139 -9.22 18.25 -3.73
N GLU A 140 -9.38 17.26 -4.61
CA GLU A 140 -10.32 16.15 -4.39
C GLU A 140 -10.00 15.39 -3.09
N LEU A 141 -8.73 15.08 -2.83
CA LEU A 141 -8.30 14.38 -1.62
C LEU A 141 -8.34 15.29 -0.38
N GLU A 142 -8.02 16.57 -0.52
CA GLU A 142 -8.04 17.56 0.54
C GLU A 142 -9.45 17.79 1.12
N ALA A 143 -10.49 17.70 0.30
CA ALA A 143 -11.87 17.79 0.76
C ALA A 143 -12.21 16.69 1.80
N PHE A 144 -11.75 15.46 1.57
CA PHE A 144 -11.88 14.37 2.55
C PHE A 144 -11.03 14.62 3.78
N TYR A 145 -9.79 15.09 3.59
CA TYR A 145 -8.87 15.39 4.68
C TYR A 145 -9.49 16.38 5.67
N THR A 146 -9.99 17.49 5.16
CA THR A 146 -10.64 18.56 5.95
C THR A 146 -11.87 18.02 6.68
N LEU A 147 -12.73 17.25 6.00
CA LEU A 147 -13.93 16.68 6.62
C LEU A 147 -13.61 15.69 7.74
N ILE A 148 -12.56 14.87 7.57
CA ILE A 148 -12.08 13.94 8.60
C ILE A 148 -11.53 14.75 9.79
N GLU A 149 -10.72 15.78 9.53
CA GLU A 149 -10.14 16.65 10.54
C GLU A 149 -11.22 17.33 11.40
N GLU A 150 -12.20 17.97 10.75
CA GLU A 150 -13.34 18.58 11.43
C GLU A 150 -14.16 17.57 12.25
N THR A 151 -14.31 16.33 11.75
CA THR A 151 -15.02 15.26 12.46
C THR A 151 -14.28 14.84 13.70
N ILE A 152 -12.94 14.77 13.66
CA ILE A 152 -12.11 14.43 14.82
C ILE A 152 -12.19 15.52 15.90
N ASP A 153 -12.24 16.79 15.50
CA ASP A 153 -12.32 17.92 16.44
C ASP A 153 -13.67 18.02 17.14
N ARG A 154 -14.72 17.40 16.60
CA ARG A 154 -16.04 17.35 17.24
C ARG A 154 -16.09 16.24 18.27
N ASN A 155 -16.60 16.56 19.46
CA ASN A 155 -16.81 15.54 20.51
C ASN A 155 -18.17 14.85 20.32
N ASP A 156 -18.26 13.98 19.31
CA ASP A 156 -19.45 13.25 18.90
C ASP A 156 -19.30 11.76 19.19
N ASN A 157 -20.37 11.12 19.66
CA ASN A 157 -20.40 9.67 19.94
C ASN A 157 -20.18 8.81 18.69
N PHE A 158 -20.54 9.32 17.51
CA PHE A 158 -20.38 8.64 16.22
C PHE A 158 -19.05 8.98 15.53
N ARG A 159 -18.22 9.83 16.12
CA ARG A 159 -16.96 10.32 15.54
C ARG A 159 -16.09 9.22 14.94
N THR A 160 -15.85 8.17 15.69
CA THR A 160 -14.99 7.05 15.26
C THR A 160 -15.56 6.36 14.02
N GLU A 161 -16.87 6.09 14.00
CA GLU A 161 -17.51 5.41 12.88
C GLU A 161 -17.59 6.32 11.64
N ILE A 162 -17.87 7.61 11.83
CA ILE A 162 -17.85 8.58 10.72
C ILE A 162 -16.46 8.63 10.09
N VAL A 163 -15.39 8.74 10.89
CA VAL A 163 -14.01 8.77 10.37
C VAL A 163 -13.66 7.48 9.63
N ARG A 164 -14.08 6.31 10.12
CA ARG A 164 -13.90 5.04 9.39
C ARG A 164 -14.55 5.06 8.01
N ARG A 165 -15.79 5.53 7.91
CA ARG A 165 -16.52 5.60 6.63
C ARG A 165 -15.92 6.62 5.68
N LEU A 166 -15.54 7.79 6.20
CA LEU A 166 -14.84 8.82 5.40
C LEU A 166 -13.49 8.34 4.90
N MET A 167 -12.74 7.64 5.75
CA MET A 167 -11.45 7.06 5.37
C MET A 167 -11.61 5.97 4.30
N GLY A 168 -12.67 5.15 4.40
CA GLY A 168 -13.04 4.19 3.35
C GLY A 168 -13.33 4.89 2.01
N ALA A 169 -14.14 5.95 2.04
CA ALA A 169 -14.44 6.75 0.85
C ALA A 169 -13.19 7.43 0.28
N TYR A 170 -12.30 7.96 1.15
CA TYR A 170 -11.00 8.51 0.75
C TYR A 170 -10.14 7.48 0.00
N LEU A 171 -10.04 6.26 0.51
CA LEU A 171 -9.28 5.20 -0.13
C LEU A 171 -9.86 4.80 -1.49
N TYR A 172 -11.20 4.70 -1.61
CA TYR A 172 -11.84 4.47 -2.91
C TYR A 172 -11.59 5.61 -3.89
N LYS A 173 -11.62 6.86 -3.42
CA LYS A 173 -11.30 8.03 -4.24
C LYS A 173 -9.84 7.98 -4.72
N LEU A 174 -8.93 7.69 -3.83
CA LEU A 174 -7.52 7.51 -4.14
C LEU A 174 -7.30 6.39 -5.17
N GLY A 175 -7.94 5.23 -4.97
CA GLY A 175 -7.93 4.13 -5.93
C GLY A 175 -8.46 4.54 -7.32
N SER A 176 -9.54 5.33 -7.37
CA SER A 176 -10.10 5.87 -8.61
C SER A 176 -9.12 6.81 -9.34
N ILE A 177 -8.44 7.69 -8.60
CA ILE A 177 -7.41 8.59 -9.16
C ILE A 177 -6.28 7.78 -9.79
N LEU A 178 -5.74 6.80 -9.08
CA LEU A 178 -4.63 5.99 -9.56
C LEU A 178 -5.03 5.11 -10.75
N HIS A 179 -6.23 4.54 -10.74
CA HIS A 179 -6.75 3.75 -11.85
C HIS A 179 -6.96 4.59 -13.12
N ARG A 180 -7.52 5.80 -13.00
CA ARG A 180 -7.67 6.74 -14.12
C ARG A 180 -6.34 7.05 -14.77
N ARG A 181 -5.31 7.34 -13.98
CA ARG A 181 -3.96 7.62 -14.49
C ARG A 181 -3.34 6.45 -15.23
N GLN A 182 -3.52 5.24 -14.71
CA GLN A 182 -3.05 4.05 -15.40
C GLN A 182 -3.75 3.88 -16.75
N SER A 183 -5.06 4.10 -16.83
CA SER A 183 -5.82 4.02 -18.08
C SER A 183 -5.47 5.13 -19.07
N GLU A 184 -5.25 6.37 -18.60
CA GLU A 184 -4.81 7.50 -19.43
C GLU A 184 -3.40 7.28 -19.98
N PHE A 185 -2.47 6.79 -19.17
CA PHE A 185 -1.12 6.44 -19.63
C PHE A 185 -1.16 5.40 -20.75
N LEU A 186 -2.03 4.39 -20.62
CA LEU A 186 -2.24 3.38 -21.65
C LEU A 186 -2.92 3.93 -22.91
N SER A 187 -3.79 4.95 -22.79
CA SER A 187 -4.54 5.54 -23.90
C SER A 187 -3.74 6.60 -24.68
N VAL A 188 -2.93 7.41 -24.00
CA VAL A 188 -2.17 8.53 -24.61
C VAL A 188 -0.90 8.06 -25.31
N ASN A 189 -0.33 6.92 -24.92
CA ASN A 189 0.89 6.38 -25.49
C ASN A 189 0.76 4.94 -26.05
N PRO A 190 -0.25 4.62 -26.88
CA PRO A 190 -0.38 3.27 -27.44
C PRO A 190 0.77 2.90 -28.38
N LYS A 191 1.52 3.91 -28.89
CA LYS A 191 2.70 3.72 -29.76
C LYS A 191 4.04 3.74 -29.03
N SER A 192 4.09 4.22 -27.77
CA SER A 192 5.32 4.29 -27.00
C SER A 192 5.55 3.06 -26.11
N MET A 193 4.48 2.36 -25.70
CA MET A 193 4.62 1.10 -24.99
C MET A 193 5.06 0.00 -25.95
N LYS A 194 6.14 -0.67 -25.60
CA LYS A 194 6.55 -1.88 -26.31
C LYS A 194 5.45 -2.94 -26.15
N ARG A 195 5.22 -3.74 -27.18
CA ARG A 195 4.23 -4.84 -27.16
C ARG A 195 4.37 -5.73 -25.91
N GLU A 196 5.59 -5.90 -25.44
CA GLU A 196 5.91 -6.68 -24.24
C GLU A 196 5.38 -6.03 -22.95
N GLU A 197 5.42 -4.71 -22.84
CA GLU A 197 4.88 -3.95 -21.69
C GLU A 197 3.35 -4.01 -21.66
N ILE A 198 2.69 -3.95 -22.83
CA ILE A 198 1.23 -4.14 -22.93
C ILE A 198 0.84 -5.54 -22.48
N LEU A 199 1.55 -6.57 -22.92
CA LEU A 199 1.33 -7.95 -22.52
C LEU A 199 1.55 -8.16 -21.02
N PHE A 200 2.58 -7.52 -20.45
CA PHE A 200 2.83 -7.56 -19.02
C PHE A 200 1.69 -6.92 -18.21
N ASN A 201 1.18 -5.75 -18.62
CA ASN A 201 0.05 -5.11 -17.96
C ASN A 201 -1.24 -5.94 -18.07
N GLN A 202 -1.49 -6.56 -19.23
CA GLN A 202 -2.61 -7.50 -19.38
C GLN A 202 -2.47 -8.71 -18.45
N PHE A 203 -1.25 -9.25 -18.30
CA PHE A 203 -0.97 -10.31 -17.32
C PHE A 203 -1.28 -9.85 -15.89
N ILE A 204 -0.84 -8.66 -15.47
CA ILE A 204 -1.10 -8.13 -14.13
C ILE A 204 -2.61 -7.98 -13.89
N ASN A 205 -3.40 -7.54 -14.89
CA ASN A 205 -4.85 -7.46 -14.77
C ASN A 205 -5.48 -8.84 -14.56
N LEU A 206 -5.10 -9.82 -15.40
CA LEU A 206 -5.55 -11.22 -15.25
C LEU A 206 -5.14 -11.81 -13.91
N LEU A 207 -3.92 -11.51 -13.45
CA LEU A 207 -3.40 -11.98 -12.17
C LEU A 207 -4.22 -11.41 -11.00
N THR A 208 -4.55 -10.12 -11.06
CA THR A 208 -5.41 -9.48 -10.06
C THR A 208 -6.79 -10.15 -9.96
N GLU A 209 -7.34 -10.58 -11.10
CA GLU A 209 -8.66 -11.21 -11.16
C GLU A 209 -8.65 -12.70 -10.75
N HIS A 210 -7.60 -13.43 -11.14
CA HIS A 210 -7.63 -14.90 -11.10
C HIS A 210 -6.68 -15.54 -10.09
N HIS A 211 -5.71 -14.84 -9.49
CA HIS A 211 -4.65 -15.42 -8.63
C HIS A 211 -5.18 -16.26 -7.46
N ARG A 212 -6.40 -16.01 -6.98
CA ARG A 212 -7.03 -16.84 -5.93
C ARG A 212 -7.34 -18.26 -6.39
N LYS A 213 -7.78 -18.39 -7.64
CA LYS A 213 -8.26 -19.66 -8.20
C LYS A 213 -7.19 -20.34 -9.05
N GLU A 214 -6.38 -19.55 -9.76
CA GLU A 214 -5.44 -20.04 -10.76
C GLU A 214 -4.00 -19.66 -10.39
N ARG A 215 -3.14 -20.70 -10.32
CA ARG A 215 -1.71 -20.52 -10.00
C ARG A 215 -0.80 -21.00 -11.12
N ARG A 216 -1.37 -21.65 -12.15
CA ARG A 216 -0.60 -22.20 -13.26
C ARG A 216 -0.25 -21.12 -14.26
N VAL A 217 1.03 -21.01 -14.60
CA VAL A 217 1.53 -20.10 -15.62
C VAL A 217 0.82 -20.31 -16.96
N ASP A 218 0.49 -21.57 -17.29
CA ASP A 218 -0.19 -21.93 -18.53
C ASP A 218 -1.54 -21.24 -18.68
N PHE A 219 -2.33 -21.14 -17.60
CA PHE A 219 -3.62 -20.45 -17.62
C PHE A 219 -3.47 -19.01 -18.11
N TYR A 220 -2.53 -18.26 -17.55
CA TYR A 220 -2.31 -16.86 -17.93
C TYR A 220 -1.76 -16.70 -19.35
N ALA A 221 -0.89 -17.63 -19.76
CA ALA A 221 -0.38 -17.66 -21.12
C ALA A 221 -1.51 -17.91 -22.13
N GLU A 222 -2.40 -18.84 -21.86
CA GLU A 222 -3.58 -19.16 -22.69
C GLU A 222 -4.52 -17.96 -22.82
N GLN A 223 -4.81 -17.26 -21.71
CA GLN A 223 -5.65 -16.07 -21.73
C GLN A 223 -5.07 -14.93 -22.58
N LEU A 224 -3.75 -14.89 -22.73
CA LEU A 224 -3.03 -13.91 -23.55
C LEU A 224 -2.71 -14.44 -24.96
N PHE A 225 -3.20 -15.63 -25.31
CA PHE A 225 -2.93 -16.29 -26.61
C PHE A 225 -1.44 -16.47 -26.89
N LEU A 226 -0.65 -16.80 -25.84
CA LEU A 226 0.78 -17.02 -25.91
C LEU A 226 1.14 -18.45 -25.49
N SER A 227 2.27 -18.95 -26.01
CA SER A 227 2.86 -20.15 -25.43
C SER A 227 3.45 -19.83 -24.04
N PRO A 228 3.41 -20.76 -23.06
CA PRO A 228 3.96 -20.55 -21.72
C PRO A 228 5.42 -20.12 -21.72
N LYS A 229 6.22 -20.63 -22.65
CA LYS A 229 7.63 -20.27 -22.80
C LYS A 229 7.80 -18.81 -23.24
N HIS A 230 7.05 -18.38 -24.26
CA HIS A 230 7.11 -16.99 -24.75
C HIS A 230 6.58 -16.02 -23.70
N PHE A 231 5.46 -16.33 -23.07
CA PHE A 231 4.88 -15.57 -22.00
C PHE A 231 5.87 -15.35 -20.83
N SER A 232 6.48 -16.42 -20.32
CA SER A 232 7.46 -16.35 -19.24
C SER A 232 8.69 -15.52 -19.62
N THR A 233 9.11 -15.59 -20.89
CA THR A 233 10.22 -14.77 -21.40
C THR A 233 9.86 -13.29 -21.43
N VAL A 234 8.66 -12.95 -21.89
CA VAL A 234 8.17 -11.55 -21.94
C VAL A 234 8.06 -10.98 -20.53
N VAL A 235 7.41 -11.69 -19.62
CA VAL A 235 7.24 -11.26 -18.23
C VAL A 235 8.59 -10.99 -17.57
N LYS A 236 9.54 -11.94 -17.70
CA LYS A 236 10.88 -11.79 -17.10
C LYS A 236 11.67 -10.65 -17.73
N LYS A 237 11.56 -10.44 -19.03
CA LYS A 237 12.24 -9.34 -19.73
C LYS A 237 11.76 -7.97 -19.29
N VAL A 238 10.44 -7.81 -19.05
CA VAL A 238 9.84 -6.52 -18.68
C VAL A 238 10.03 -6.24 -17.19
N SER A 239 9.79 -7.24 -16.34
CA SER A 239 9.70 -7.05 -14.88
C SER A 239 10.94 -7.49 -14.09
N GLY A 240 11.86 -8.20 -14.73
CA GLY A 240 13.00 -8.83 -14.05
C GLY A 240 12.65 -10.12 -13.30
N LYS A 241 11.36 -10.45 -13.11
CA LYS A 241 10.85 -11.62 -12.39
C LYS A 241 10.13 -12.57 -13.34
N THR A 242 10.08 -13.85 -13.00
CA THR A 242 9.31 -14.85 -13.74
C THR A 242 7.80 -14.69 -13.49
N ALA A 243 6.97 -15.21 -14.39
CA ALA A 243 5.52 -15.23 -14.20
C ALA A 243 5.10 -16.02 -12.94
N GLY A 244 5.81 -17.12 -12.63
CA GLY A 244 5.58 -17.89 -11.41
C GLY A 244 5.84 -17.07 -10.14
N GLU A 245 6.96 -16.34 -10.08
CA GLU A 245 7.28 -15.46 -8.94
C GLU A 245 6.20 -14.38 -8.75
N TRP A 246 5.68 -13.79 -9.83
CA TRP A 246 4.57 -12.84 -9.76
C TRP A 246 3.29 -13.48 -9.21
N ILE A 247 2.92 -14.67 -9.69
CA ILE A 247 1.75 -15.41 -9.21
C ILE A 247 1.90 -15.70 -7.72
N ASP A 248 3.06 -16.21 -7.30
CA ASP A 248 3.34 -16.53 -5.91
C ASP A 248 3.30 -15.28 -5.01
N GLU A 249 3.87 -14.15 -5.46
CA GLU A 249 3.79 -12.88 -4.72
C GLU A 249 2.36 -12.41 -4.51
N TYR A 250 1.50 -12.49 -5.54
CA TYR A 250 0.09 -12.11 -5.43
C TYR A 250 -0.68 -13.01 -4.47
N VAL A 251 -0.50 -14.32 -4.61
CA VAL A 251 -1.12 -15.30 -3.72
C VAL A 251 -0.69 -15.08 -2.26
N ILE A 252 0.59 -14.88 -2.03
CA ILE A 252 1.13 -14.65 -0.68
C ILE A 252 0.68 -13.30 -0.12
N LEU A 253 0.62 -12.27 -0.96
CA LEU A 253 0.18 -10.95 -0.52
C LEU A 253 -1.29 -10.99 -0.05
N GLU A 254 -2.18 -11.64 -0.81
CA GLU A 254 -3.57 -11.80 -0.39
C GLU A 254 -3.71 -12.69 0.83
N ALA A 255 -2.98 -13.81 0.87
CA ALA A 255 -2.97 -14.68 2.04
C ALA A 255 -2.53 -13.94 3.32
N LYS A 256 -1.48 -13.10 3.23
CA LYS A 256 -1.04 -12.23 4.32
C LYS A 256 -2.13 -11.26 4.75
N ALA A 257 -2.80 -10.61 3.79
CA ALA A 257 -3.88 -9.67 4.07
C ALA A 257 -5.05 -10.38 4.77
N LEU A 258 -5.48 -11.53 4.25
CA LEU A 258 -6.57 -12.31 4.86
C LEU A 258 -6.24 -12.80 6.27
N LEU A 259 -5.01 -13.28 6.49
CA LEU A 259 -4.57 -13.73 7.82
C LEU A 259 -4.56 -12.59 8.84
N LYS A 260 -4.19 -11.38 8.44
CA LYS A 260 -4.08 -10.20 9.32
C LYS A 260 -5.38 -9.42 9.48
N TYR A 261 -6.16 -9.29 8.40
CA TYR A 261 -7.24 -8.31 8.31
C TYR A 261 -8.64 -8.93 8.18
N SER A 262 -8.76 -10.26 8.16
CA SER A 262 -10.06 -10.92 8.15
C SER A 262 -10.32 -11.70 9.45
N VAL A 263 -11.60 -11.97 9.72
CA VAL A 263 -12.03 -12.84 10.81
C VAL A 263 -11.88 -14.33 10.48
N MET A 264 -11.45 -14.65 9.26
CA MET A 264 -11.31 -16.02 8.78
C MET A 264 -10.30 -16.81 9.61
N SER A 265 -10.63 -18.07 9.89
CA SER A 265 -9.67 -19.06 10.36
C SER A 265 -8.64 -19.39 9.27
N ILE A 266 -7.51 -19.96 9.64
CA ILE A 266 -6.48 -20.41 8.68
C ILE A 266 -7.06 -21.40 7.66
N GLN A 267 -7.98 -22.26 8.10
CA GLN A 267 -8.66 -23.22 7.26
C GLN A 267 -9.56 -22.54 6.23
N GLU A 268 -10.33 -21.55 6.64
CA GLU A 268 -11.18 -20.76 5.75
C GLU A 268 -10.34 -19.97 4.75
N VAL A 269 -9.21 -19.35 5.16
CA VAL A 269 -8.27 -18.71 4.25
C VAL A 269 -7.74 -19.70 3.21
N ALA A 270 -7.33 -20.91 3.62
CA ALA A 270 -6.84 -21.92 2.70
C ALA A 270 -7.87 -22.28 1.62
N TYR A 271 -9.13 -22.51 2.01
CA TYR A 271 -10.19 -22.82 1.05
C TYR A 271 -10.60 -21.62 0.20
N TYR A 272 -10.68 -20.43 0.79
CA TYR A 272 -10.95 -19.20 0.08
C TYR A 272 -9.91 -18.91 -1.02
N MET A 273 -8.65 -19.22 -0.72
CA MET A 273 -7.52 -19.12 -1.65
C MET A 273 -7.41 -20.34 -2.58
N ASN A 274 -8.44 -21.20 -2.63
CA ASN A 274 -8.49 -22.41 -3.48
C ASN A 274 -7.29 -23.37 -3.31
N PHE A 275 -6.82 -23.55 -2.07
CA PHE A 275 -5.88 -24.62 -1.75
C PHE A 275 -6.63 -25.94 -1.50
N PRO A 276 -6.08 -27.09 -1.92
CA PRO A 276 -6.71 -28.39 -1.72
C PRO A 276 -7.03 -28.71 -0.26
N ASN A 277 -6.17 -28.25 0.65
CA ASN A 277 -6.36 -28.35 2.09
C ASN A 277 -5.43 -27.38 2.84
N PRO A 278 -5.67 -27.15 4.15
CA PRO A 278 -4.84 -26.25 4.97
C PRO A 278 -3.36 -26.65 5.07
N SER A 279 -3.04 -27.93 4.96
CA SER A 279 -1.63 -28.40 5.03
C SER A 279 -0.83 -27.98 3.81
N PHE A 280 -1.44 -28.03 2.61
CA PHE A 280 -0.81 -27.51 1.39
C PHE A 280 -0.63 -25.99 1.47
N PHE A 281 -1.65 -25.28 1.93
CA PHE A 281 -1.54 -23.83 2.18
C PHE A 281 -0.41 -23.50 3.16
N GLY A 282 -0.35 -24.22 4.28
CA GLY A 282 0.67 -24.01 5.30
C GLY A 282 2.09 -24.20 4.77
N LYS A 283 2.33 -25.26 4.00
CA LYS A 283 3.63 -25.53 3.36
C LYS A 283 4.00 -24.45 2.34
N TYR A 284 3.06 -24.07 1.47
CA TYR A 284 3.24 -23.05 0.47
C TYR A 284 3.54 -21.69 1.12
N PHE A 285 2.74 -21.27 2.09
CA PHE A 285 2.92 -20.02 2.80
C PHE A 285 4.26 -19.97 3.51
N LYS A 286 4.63 -21.04 4.24
CA LYS A 286 5.92 -21.13 4.95
C LYS A 286 7.11 -21.11 3.99
N HIS A 287 7.00 -21.76 2.83
CA HIS A 287 8.05 -21.73 1.80
C HIS A 287 8.35 -20.32 1.32
N HIS A 288 7.30 -19.50 1.07
CA HIS A 288 7.47 -18.14 0.52
C HIS A 288 7.68 -17.06 1.59
N THR A 289 7.33 -17.31 2.86
CA THR A 289 7.40 -16.28 3.92
C THR A 289 8.40 -16.60 5.03
N GLY A 290 8.90 -17.82 5.09
CA GLY A 290 9.76 -18.30 6.16
C GLY A 290 9.01 -18.73 7.43
N MET A 291 7.72 -18.43 7.59
CA MET A 291 6.92 -18.73 8.78
C MET A 291 5.58 -19.38 8.43
N SER A 292 4.99 -20.10 9.39
CA SER A 292 3.67 -20.71 9.20
C SER A 292 2.54 -19.65 9.19
N PRO A 293 1.36 -19.96 8.59
CA PRO A 293 0.21 -19.05 8.67
C PRO A 293 -0.23 -18.72 10.10
N SER A 294 -0.09 -19.67 11.04
CA SER A 294 -0.42 -19.45 12.45
C SER A 294 0.55 -18.48 13.13
N GLU A 295 1.84 -18.65 12.93
CA GLU A 295 2.85 -17.72 13.42
C GLU A 295 2.62 -16.31 12.85
N TYR A 296 2.34 -16.23 11.55
CA TYR A 296 2.07 -14.95 10.88
C TYR A 296 0.80 -14.26 11.39
N LYS A 297 -0.27 -15.02 11.67
CA LYS A 297 -1.55 -14.48 12.13
C LYS A 297 -1.45 -13.85 13.52
N VAL A 298 -0.57 -14.38 14.38
CA VAL A 298 -0.43 -13.97 15.79
C VAL A 298 0.55 -12.79 15.96
N GLN A 299 1.48 -12.60 15.00
CA GLN A 299 2.34 -11.40 14.98
C GLN A 299 1.53 -10.11 14.88
#